data_4a0b646e1af009db2c24da1caa3688f1
#
_entry.id   4a0b646e1af009db2c24da1caa3688f1
#
_cell.length_a   1.000
_cell.length_b   1.000
_cell.length_c   1.000
_cell.angle_alpha   90.00
_cell.angle_beta   90.00
_cell.angle_gamma   90.00
#
_symmetry.space_group_name_H-M   'P 1'
#
loop_
_entity.id
_entity.type
_entity.pdbx_description
1 polymer ?
#
loop_
_entity_poly.entity_id
_entity_poly.type
_entity_poly.pdbx_seq_one_letter_code
_entity_poly.pdbx_strand_id
1 'polypeptide(L)'
;GNADICAVKYLTPLAMQKIIPPYIIKKEHPVYADALSIFHKISQLYHAKPIGYELRIKSLLLELIALLLPFCQEDSAFSQLSNEHTSKLKAVLEFIEQHYADPLSVADLASVCCFSEYHFMRFFKKYMGESAMEYVRNVRLAKAAELFEQGAQSSLEVSLSCGFNNLSYFHREFKEKYG
;
A
#
# COMPACT_ATOMS: atom_id res chain seq x y z
N GLY A 1 32.92 8.20 12.25
CA GLY A 1 32.04 7.05 12.10
C GLY A 1 31.97 6.69 10.64
N ASN A 2 32.29 5.45 10.29
CA ASN A 2 32.16 4.95 8.92
C ASN A 2 30.69 5.08 8.49
N ALA A 3 30.43 5.85 7.45
CA ALA A 3 29.11 5.93 6.83
C ALA A 3 28.76 4.52 6.33
N ASP A 4 27.55 4.05 6.68
CA ASP A 4 27.04 2.77 6.16
C ASP A 4 26.97 2.84 4.63
N ILE A 5 27.82 2.05 3.97
CA ILE A 5 27.93 2.04 2.51
C ILE A 5 26.61 1.67 1.84
N CYS A 6 25.79 0.81 2.47
CA CYS A 6 24.48 0.45 1.95
C CYS A 6 23.51 1.63 2.03
N ALA A 7 23.57 2.39 3.13
CA ALA A 7 22.77 3.60 3.28
C ALA A 7 23.13 4.63 2.21
N VAL A 8 24.41 4.92 2.02
CA VAL A 8 24.87 5.96 1.07
C VAL A 8 24.61 5.54 -0.38
N LYS A 9 24.93 4.29 -0.72
CA LYS A 9 24.90 3.82 -2.11
C LYS A 9 23.50 3.46 -2.62
N TYR A 10 22.63 2.97 -1.74
CA TYR A 10 21.34 2.41 -2.15
C TYR A 10 20.14 3.05 -1.46
N LEU A 11 20.16 3.17 -0.11
CA LEU A 11 18.97 3.61 0.61
C LEU A 11 18.73 5.12 0.47
N THR A 12 19.77 5.93 0.52
CA THR A 12 19.65 7.39 0.34
C THR A 12 19.18 7.75 -1.06
N PRO A 13 19.72 7.19 -2.17
CA PRO A 13 19.19 7.42 -3.51
C PRO A 13 17.73 6.98 -3.68
N LEU A 14 17.33 5.86 -3.08
CA LEU A 14 15.92 5.41 -3.07
C LEU A 14 15.04 6.39 -2.30
N ALA A 15 15.45 6.81 -1.09
CA ALA A 15 14.70 7.76 -0.27
C ALA A 15 14.58 9.14 -0.95
N MET A 16 15.62 9.56 -1.69
CA MET A 16 15.63 10.78 -2.48
C MET A 16 14.95 10.63 -3.86
N GLN A 17 14.38 9.47 -4.16
CA GLN A 17 13.74 9.16 -5.45
C GLN A 17 14.66 9.31 -6.68
N LYS A 18 15.98 9.22 -6.49
CA LYS A 18 16.96 9.19 -7.59
C LYS A 18 17.00 7.82 -8.27
N ILE A 19 16.62 6.78 -7.55
CA ILE A 19 16.44 5.41 -8.03
C ILE A 19 15.00 5.03 -7.71
N ILE A 20 14.25 4.59 -8.73
CA ILE A 20 12.82 4.31 -8.62
C ILE A 20 12.59 2.82 -8.86
N PRO A 21 12.15 2.05 -7.83
CA PRO A 21 11.79 0.66 -8.01
C PRO A 21 10.48 0.51 -8.81
N PRO A 22 10.22 -0.65 -9.42
CA PRO A 22 8.95 -0.91 -10.08
C PRO A 22 7.79 -0.83 -9.07
N TYR A 23 6.77 -0.03 -9.38
CA TYR A 23 5.59 0.15 -8.51
C TYR A 23 4.68 -1.08 -8.45
N ILE A 24 4.69 -1.89 -9.53
CA ILE A 24 3.86 -3.09 -9.65
C ILE A 24 4.74 -4.23 -10.13
N ILE A 25 4.74 -5.31 -9.37
CA ILE A 25 5.40 -6.56 -9.74
C ILE A 25 4.29 -7.51 -10.18
N LYS A 26 4.12 -7.66 -11.51
CA LYS A 26 3.14 -8.60 -12.09
C LYS A 26 3.61 -10.05 -11.92
N LYS A 27 2.69 -11.01 -12.05
CA LYS A 27 2.98 -12.45 -11.91
C LYS A 27 4.08 -12.95 -12.86
N GLU A 28 4.18 -12.34 -14.02
CA GLU A 28 5.17 -12.69 -15.06
C GLU A 28 6.55 -12.08 -14.77
N HIS A 29 6.66 -11.21 -13.77
CA HIS A 29 7.93 -10.56 -13.45
C HIS A 29 8.89 -11.57 -12.79
N PRO A 30 10.20 -11.61 -13.18
CA PRO A 30 11.16 -12.60 -12.66
C PRO A 30 11.23 -12.69 -11.14
N VAL A 31 11.09 -11.56 -10.44
CA VAL A 31 11.18 -11.49 -8.98
C VAL A 31 9.84 -11.67 -8.25
N TYR A 32 8.75 -11.97 -8.96
CA TYR A 32 7.41 -12.02 -8.35
C TYR A 32 7.32 -13.07 -7.23
N ALA A 33 7.80 -14.29 -7.48
CA ALA A 33 7.73 -15.38 -6.52
C ALA A 33 8.55 -15.07 -5.26
N ASP A 34 9.76 -14.52 -5.43
CA ASP A 34 10.65 -14.18 -4.33
C ASP A 34 10.08 -13.01 -3.51
N ALA A 35 9.60 -11.96 -4.18
CA ALA A 35 8.95 -10.84 -3.52
C ALA A 35 7.73 -11.29 -2.71
N LEU A 36 6.87 -12.14 -3.29
CA LEU A 36 5.70 -12.69 -2.60
C LEU A 36 6.10 -13.51 -1.37
N SER A 37 7.15 -14.33 -1.48
CA SER A 37 7.70 -15.10 -0.36
C SER A 37 8.18 -14.19 0.78
N ILE A 38 8.88 -13.10 0.44
CA ILE A 38 9.33 -12.09 1.42
C ILE A 38 8.13 -11.46 2.12
N PHE A 39 7.09 -11.05 1.39
CA PHE A 39 5.88 -10.48 1.98
C PHE A 39 5.18 -11.45 2.93
N HIS A 40 5.06 -12.73 2.57
CA HIS A 40 4.49 -13.75 3.47
C HIS A 40 5.30 -13.89 4.75
N LYS A 41 6.63 -13.92 4.67
CA LYS A 41 7.51 -13.98 5.86
C LYS A 41 7.35 -12.75 6.74
N ILE A 42 7.28 -11.55 6.15
CA ILE A 42 7.04 -10.30 6.89
C ILE A 42 5.69 -10.35 7.61
N SER A 43 4.62 -10.77 6.92
CA SER A 43 3.30 -10.90 7.51
C SER A 43 3.29 -11.87 8.70
N GLN A 44 3.87 -13.06 8.54
CA GLN A 44 3.98 -14.04 9.64
C GLN A 44 4.74 -13.48 10.84
N LEU A 45 5.87 -12.80 10.61
CA LEU A 45 6.66 -12.20 11.69
C LEU A 45 5.90 -11.06 12.40
N TYR A 46 5.16 -10.26 11.64
CA TYR A 46 4.38 -9.16 12.20
C TYR A 46 3.22 -9.65 13.07
N HIS A 47 2.56 -10.75 12.70
CA HIS A 47 1.51 -11.34 13.52
C HIS A 47 2.05 -12.10 14.74
N ALA A 48 3.11 -12.88 14.58
CA ALA A 48 3.66 -13.69 15.66
C ALA A 48 4.51 -12.89 16.67
N LYS A 49 5.10 -11.76 16.26
CA LYS A 49 5.96 -10.88 17.06
C LYS A 49 6.98 -11.61 17.96
N PRO A 50 7.76 -12.61 17.46
CA PRO A 50 8.79 -13.24 18.24
C PRO A 50 9.91 -12.24 18.59
N ILE A 51 10.70 -12.52 19.63
CA ILE A 51 11.84 -11.66 20.01
C ILE A 51 12.71 -11.36 18.77
N GLY A 52 12.95 -10.07 18.50
CA GLY A 52 13.75 -9.59 17.38
C GLY A 52 13.03 -9.60 16.03
N TYR A 53 11.69 -9.67 16.00
CA TYR A 53 10.91 -9.64 14.77
C TYR A 53 11.16 -8.38 13.95
N GLU A 54 11.38 -7.22 14.59
CA GLU A 54 11.68 -5.95 13.91
C GLU A 54 12.98 -6.03 13.11
N LEU A 55 14.02 -6.65 13.69
CA LEU A 55 15.30 -6.87 13.00
C LEU A 55 15.13 -7.80 11.81
N ARG A 56 14.33 -8.86 11.95
CA ARG A 56 14.03 -9.81 10.88
C ARG A 56 13.22 -9.15 9.77
N ILE A 57 12.21 -8.34 10.11
CA ILE A 57 11.45 -7.56 9.12
C ILE A 57 12.37 -6.59 8.39
N LYS A 58 13.22 -5.86 9.10
CA LYS A 58 14.20 -4.95 8.48
C LYS A 58 15.13 -5.69 7.50
N SER A 59 15.62 -6.87 7.88
CA SER A 59 16.45 -7.70 7.00
C SER A 59 15.70 -8.11 5.73
N LEU A 60 14.45 -8.55 5.85
CA LEU A 60 13.60 -8.93 4.71
C LEU A 60 13.28 -7.74 3.81
N LEU A 61 13.10 -6.54 4.37
CA LEU A 61 12.91 -5.32 3.57
C LEU A 61 14.19 -4.94 2.81
N LEU A 62 15.37 -5.10 3.41
CA LEU A 62 16.64 -4.89 2.71
C LEU A 62 16.86 -5.92 1.60
N GLU A 63 16.50 -7.18 1.84
CA GLU A 63 16.52 -8.24 0.83
C GLU A 63 15.59 -7.91 -0.35
N LEU A 64 14.37 -7.44 -0.06
CA LEU A 64 13.43 -7.01 -1.09
C LEU A 64 13.98 -5.85 -1.92
N ILE A 65 14.60 -4.85 -1.26
CA ILE A 65 15.26 -3.73 -1.96
C ILE A 65 16.37 -4.27 -2.88
N ALA A 66 17.25 -5.12 -2.37
CA ALA A 66 18.34 -5.69 -3.14
C ALA A 66 17.83 -6.48 -4.37
N LEU A 67 16.74 -7.23 -4.20
CA LEU A 67 16.07 -7.98 -5.25
C LEU A 67 15.50 -7.07 -6.36
N LEU A 68 15.04 -5.88 -5.99
CA LEU A 68 14.42 -4.92 -6.92
C LEU A 68 15.43 -3.99 -7.60
N LEU A 69 16.63 -3.79 -7.02
CA LEU A 69 17.64 -2.86 -7.56
C LEU A 69 17.96 -3.07 -9.05
N PRO A 70 18.09 -4.31 -9.59
CA PRO A 70 18.36 -4.50 -11.01
C PRO A 70 17.26 -4.00 -11.94
N PHE A 71 16.06 -3.79 -11.40
CA PHE A 71 14.87 -3.36 -12.13
C PHE A 71 14.50 -1.91 -11.83
N CYS A 72 15.31 -1.22 -11.03
CA CYS A 72 15.14 0.21 -10.77
C CYS A 72 15.53 1.01 -12.01
N GLN A 73 14.80 2.11 -12.23
CA GLN A 73 15.13 3.09 -13.26
C GLN A 73 15.94 4.22 -12.63
N GLU A 74 17.05 4.59 -13.26
CA GLU A 74 17.77 5.82 -12.94
C GLU A 74 17.04 7.02 -13.53
N ASP A 75 17.08 8.13 -12.78
CA ASP A 75 16.38 9.37 -13.11
C ASP A 75 16.88 9.98 -14.43
N SER A 76 16.18 9.78 -15.52
CA SER A 76 16.25 10.58 -16.73
C SER A 76 14.93 11.34 -16.91
N ALA A 77 14.80 12.24 -17.88
CA ALA A 77 13.63 13.11 -18.11
C ALA A 77 12.24 12.40 -18.08
N PHE A 78 12.18 11.08 -18.13
CA PHE A 78 11.00 10.25 -17.90
C PHE A 78 10.56 10.23 -16.43
N SER A 79 11.47 10.55 -15.51
CA SER A 79 11.23 10.55 -14.07
C SER A 79 10.36 11.72 -13.60
N GLN A 80 10.37 12.85 -14.27
CA GLN A 80 9.51 13.98 -13.85
C GLN A 80 8.03 13.62 -13.93
N LEU A 81 7.58 12.99 -15.03
CA LEU A 81 6.20 12.50 -15.16
C LEU A 81 5.91 11.33 -14.21
N SER A 82 6.90 10.46 -13.98
CA SER A 82 6.79 9.35 -13.02
C SER A 82 6.74 9.87 -11.57
N ASN A 83 7.57 10.85 -11.22
CA ASN A 83 7.59 11.47 -9.89
C ASN A 83 6.29 12.22 -9.60
N GLU A 84 5.74 12.94 -10.57
CA GLU A 84 4.44 13.60 -10.43
C GLU A 84 3.31 12.60 -10.20
N HIS A 85 3.25 11.51 -10.98
CA HIS A 85 2.25 10.46 -10.81
C HIS A 85 2.42 9.74 -9.47
N THR A 86 3.66 9.51 -9.01
CA THR A 86 3.92 8.90 -7.72
C THR A 86 3.50 9.79 -6.58
N SER A 87 3.83 11.09 -6.64
CA SER A 87 3.41 12.06 -5.64
C SER A 87 1.89 12.18 -5.57
N LYS A 88 1.21 12.19 -6.72
CA LYS A 88 -0.25 12.20 -6.79
C LYS A 88 -0.87 10.92 -6.23
N LEU A 89 -0.32 9.76 -6.57
CA LEU A 89 -0.78 8.49 -6.02
C LEU A 89 -0.60 8.44 -4.50
N LYS A 90 0.58 8.83 -4.01
CA LYS A 90 0.85 8.92 -2.57
C LYS A 90 -0.15 9.84 -1.86
N ALA A 91 -0.40 11.03 -2.39
CA ALA A 91 -1.35 11.96 -1.82
C ALA A 91 -2.76 11.37 -1.72
N VAL A 92 -3.21 10.63 -2.75
CA VAL A 92 -4.51 9.94 -2.71
C VAL A 92 -4.53 8.83 -1.67
N LEU A 93 -3.48 8.01 -1.58
CA LEU A 93 -3.42 6.92 -0.61
C LEU A 93 -3.41 7.45 0.83
N GLU A 94 -2.63 8.52 1.10
CA GLU A 94 -2.63 9.21 2.40
C GLU A 94 -4.00 9.83 2.71
N PHE A 95 -4.66 10.43 1.73
CA PHE A 95 -6.00 10.97 1.89
C PHE A 95 -7.02 9.86 2.23
N ILE A 96 -6.99 8.73 1.54
CA ILE A 96 -7.85 7.58 1.85
C ILE A 96 -7.57 7.07 3.27
N GLU A 97 -6.31 6.93 3.68
CA GLU A 97 -5.95 6.45 5.02
C GLU A 97 -6.44 7.39 6.15
N GLN A 98 -6.48 8.69 5.88
CA GLN A 98 -6.98 9.68 6.85
C GLN A 98 -8.50 9.80 6.87
N HIS A 99 -9.17 9.52 5.74
CA HIS A 99 -10.59 9.78 5.52
C HIS A 99 -11.41 8.52 5.20
N TYR A 100 -10.85 7.32 5.38
CA TYR A 100 -11.54 6.07 4.97
C TYR A 100 -12.93 5.91 5.58
N ALA A 101 -13.17 6.44 6.79
CA ALA A 101 -14.46 6.36 7.48
C ALA A 101 -15.50 7.35 6.91
N ASP A 102 -15.05 8.39 6.23
CA ASP A 102 -15.92 9.42 5.65
C ASP A 102 -16.62 8.92 4.37
N PRO A 103 -17.74 9.54 3.95
CA PRO A 103 -18.40 9.21 2.69
C PRO A 103 -17.58 9.70 1.50
N LEU A 104 -16.59 8.91 1.09
CA LEU A 104 -15.71 9.21 -0.05
C LEU A 104 -16.37 8.87 -1.38
N SER A 105 -16.22 9.78 -2.36
CA SER A 105 -16.59 9.57 -3.76
C SER A 105 -15.37 9.56 -4.68
N VAL A 106 -15.55 9.09 -5.92
CA VAL A 106 -14.51 9.17 -6.96
C VAL A 106 -14.11 10.63 -7.22
N ALA A 107 -15.08 11.56 -7.17
CA ALA A 107 -14.83 12.99 -7.36
C ALA A 107 -13.90 13.57 -6.27
N ASP A 108 -14.11 13.18 -4.99
CA ASP A 108 -13.26 13.62 -3.90
C ASP A 108 -11.81 13.16 -4.12
N LEU A 109 -11.62 11.88 -4.45
CA LEU A 109 -10.29 11.31 -4.69
C LEU A 109 -9.62 11.91 -5.94
N ALA A 110 -10.38 12.18 -7.00
CA ALA A 110 -9.86 12.80 -8.21
C ALA A 110 -9.41 14.25 -7.95
N SER A 111 -10.10 14.97 -7.07
CA SER A 111 -9.75 16.34 -6.69
C SER A 111 -8.37 16.44 -6.03
N VAL A 112 -7.98 15.44 -5.22
CA VAL A 112 -6.65 15.37 -4.57
C VAL A 112 -5.52 15.40 -5.59
N CYS A 113 -5.73 14.77 -6.76
CA CYS A 113 -4.76 14.74 -7.85
C CYS A 113 -4.91 15.88 -8.85
N CYS A 114 -5.93 16.72 -8.72
CA CYS A 114 -6.34 17.69 -9.76
C CYS A 114 -6.64 17.01 -11.11
N PHE A 115 -7.25 15.81 -11.07
CA PHE A 115 -7.67 15.06 -12.25
C PHE A 115 -9.18 15.12 -12.45
N SER A 116 -9.64 14.95 -13.71
CA SER A 116 -11.03 14.57 -13.95
C SER A 116 -11.28 13.15 -13.42
N GLU A 117 -12.51 12.82 -13.00
CA GLU A 117 -12.86 11.48 -12.51
C GLU A 117 -12.48 10.36 -13.49
N TYR A 118 -12.72 10.58 -14.79
CA TYR A 118 -12.37 9.61 -15.83
C TYR A 118 -10.85 9.35 -15.89
N HIS A 119 -10.03 10.41 -15.86
CA HIS A 119 -8.59 10.30 -15.85
C HIS A 119 -8.11 9.63 -14.56
N PHE A 120 -8.66 10.03 -13.41
CA PHE A 120 -8.35 9.46 -12.12
C PHE A 120 -8.64 7.95 -12.05
N MET A 121 -9.81 7.50 -12.47
CA MET A 121 -10.16 6.07 -12.48
C MET A 121 -9.16 5.23 -13.28
N ARG A 122 -8.78 5.71 -14.48
CA ARG A 122 -7.76 5.03 -15.31
C ARG A 122 -6.39 5.05 -14.68
N PHE A 123 -5.99 6.20 -14.14
CA PHE A 123 -4.73 6.39 -13.43
C PHE A 123 -4.64 5.43 -12.23
N PHE A 124 -5.62 5.48 -11.33
CA PHE A 124 -5.60 4.66 -10.11
C PHE A 124 -5.57 3.16 -10.43
N LYS A 125 -6.46 2.69 -11.31
CA LYS A 125 -6.48 1.28 -11.74
C LYS A 125 -5.18 0.84 -12.41
N LYS A 126 -4.54 1.72 -13.19
CA LYS A 126 -3.24 1.43 -13.83
C LYS A 126 -2.15 1.17 -12.80
N TYR A 127 -2.08 1.96 -11.73
CA TYR A 127 -1.01 1.87 -10.74
C TYR A 127 -1.31 0.92 -9.59
N MET A 128 -2.57 0.80 -9.16
CA MET A 128 -2.97 -0.06 -8.03
C MET A 128 -3.51 -1.43 -8.44
N GLY A 129 -3.87 -1.62 -9.71
CA GLY A 129 -4.45 -2.88 -10.22
C GLY A 129 -5.95 -3.05 -9.94
N GLU A 130 -6.51 -2.27 -9.03
CA GLU A 130 -7.92 -2.26 -8.64
C GLU A 130 -8.53 -0.85 -8.75
N SER A 131 -9.87 -0.74 -8.65
CA SER A 131 -10.51 0.58 -8.64
C SER A 131 -10.30 1.27 -7.29
N ALA A 132 -10.35 2.62 -7.29
CA ALA A 132 -10.17 3.39 -6.06
C ALA A 132 -11.23 3.08 -4.99
N MET A 133 -12.47 2.81 -5.38
CA MET A 133 -13.54 2.47 -4.44
C MET A 133 -13.41 1.04 -3.89
N GLU A 134 -12.85 0.10 -4.66
CA GLU A 134 -12.46 -1.22 -4.15
C GLU A 134 -11.33 -1.08 -3.14
N TYR A 135 -10.34 -0.23 -3.42
CA TYR A 135 -9.25 0.06 -2.49
C TYR A 135 -9.76 0.67 -1.18
N VAL A 136 -10.63 1.70 -1.24
CA VAL A 136 -11.28 2.28 -0.04
C VAL A 136 -12.01 1.22 0.77
N ARG A 137 -12.81 0.37 0.10
CA ARG A 137 -13.48 -0.75 0.77
C ARG A 137 -12.48 -1.68 1.46
N ASN A 138 -11.38 -2.01 0.78
CA ASN A 138 -10.35 -2.88 1.31
C ASN A 138 -9.63 -2.29 2.55
N VAL A 139 -9.39 -0.97 2.56
CA VAL A 139 -8.86 -0.24 3.72
C VAL A 139 -9.85 -0.31 4.88
N ARG A 140 -11.13 -0.03 4.66
CA ARG A 140 -12.19 -0.12 5.67
C ARG A 140 -12.28 -1.49 6.31
N LEU A 141 -12.22 -2.55 5.49
CA LEU A 141 -12.25 -3.94 6.00
C LEU A 141 -11.00 -4.27 6.81
N ALA A 142 -9.82 -3.78 6.41
CA ALA A 142 -8.59 -3.97 7.18
C ALA A 142 -8.67 -3.27 8.54
N LYS A 143 -9.18 -2.03 8.58
CA LYS A 143 -9.40 -1.30 9.83
C LYS A 143 -10.42 -1.99 10.75
N ALA A 144 -11.47 -2.57 10.18
CA ALA A 144 -12.44 -3.35 10.94
C ALA A 144 -11.79 -4.62 11.54
N ALA A 145 -10.93 -5.32 10.81
CA ALA A 145 -10.21 -6.47 11.33
C ALA A 145 -9.27 -6.07 12.48
N GLU A 146 -8.53 -4.95 12.37
CA GLU A 146 -7.70 -4.41 13.45
C GLU A 146 -8.53 -4.14 14.72
N LEU A 147 -9.74 -3.55 14.59
CA LEU A 147 -10.62 -3.28 15.73
C LEU A 147 -11.11 -4.57 16.38
N PHE A 148 -11.46 -5.60 15.63
CA PHE A 148 -11.83 -6.91 16.18
C PHE A 148 -10.66 -7.59 16.90
N GLU A 149 -9.46 -7.52 16.37
CA GLU A 149 -8.24 -8.03 17.03
C GLU A 149 -7.95 -7.31 18.35
N GLN A 150 -8.31 -6.02 18.45
CA GLN A 150 -8.22 -5.21 19.68
C GLN A 150 -9.36 -5.48 20.68
N GLY A 151 -10.28 -6.39 20.38
CA GLY A 151 -11.33 -6.84 21.28
C GLY A 151 -12.68 -6.14 21.12
N ALA A 152 -12.91 -5.42 20.02
CA ALA A 152 -14.22 -4.84 19.72
C ALA A 152 -15.27 -5.95 19.55
N GLN A 153 -16.40 -5.86 20.27
CA GLN A 153 -17.44 -6.90 20.29
C GLN A 153 -18.63 -6.57 19.39
N SER A 154 -18.89 -5.30 19.11
CA SER A 154 -20.05 -4.86 18.34
C SER A 154 -19.73 -4.72 16.85
N SER A 155 -20.19 -5.66 16.03
CA SER A 155 -20.06 -5.58 14.56
C SER A 155 -20.75 -4.34 13.98
N LEU A 156 -21.84 -3.85 14.62
CA LEU A 156 -22.53 -2.65 14.19
C LEU A 156 -21.64 -1.42 14.41
N GLU A 157 -21.09 -1.25 15.60
CA GLU A 157 -20.20 -0.12 15.92
C GLU A 157 -18.94 -0.14 15.06
N VAL A 158 -18.30 -1.30 14.89
CA VAL A 158 -17.13 -1.45 14.03
C VAL A 158 -17.46 -1.10 12.58
N SER A 159 -18.60 -1.58 12.05
CA SER A 159 -18.96 -1.26 10.66
C SER A 159 -19.17 0.24 10.47
N LEU A 160 -19.88 0.90 11.38
CA LEU A 160 -20.13 2.35 11.31
C LEU A 160 -18.83 3.16 11.45
N SER A 161 -17.98 2.83 12.41
CA SER A 161 -16.70 3.51 12.62
C SER A 161 -15.72 3.35 11.45
N CYS A 162 -15.87 2.29 10.68
CA CYS A 162 -15.10 2.06 9.44
C CYS A 162 -15.77 2.61 8.18
N GLY A 163 -16.89 3.36 8.30
CA GLY A 163 -17.54 4.02 7.17
C GLY A 163 -18.46 3.11 6.35
N PHE A 164 -18.94 1.98 6.90
CA PHE A 164 -19.98 1.17 6.28
C PHE A 164 -21.36 1.60 6.77
N ASN A 165 -22.22 2.03 5.86
CA ASN A 165 -23.60 2.44 6.18
C ASN A 165 -24.60 1.28 6.15
N ASN A 166 -24.18 0.08 5.77
CA ASN A 166 -25.03 -1.11 5.68
C ASN A 166 -24.31 -2.31 6.30
N LEU A 167 -24.84 -2.78 7.42
CA LEU A 167 -24.28 -3.89 8.19
C LEU A 167 -24.30 -5.23 7.42
N SER A 168 -25.36 -5.50 6.66
CA SER A 168 -25.46 -6.74 5.86
C SER A 168 -24.42 -6.76 4.74
N TYR A 169 -24.19 -5.61 4.10
CA TYR A 169 -23.13 -5.44 3.11
C TYR A 169 -21.75 -5.63 3.75
N PHE A 170 -21.51 -5.00 4.91
CA PHE A 170 -20.26 -5.18 5.66
C PHE A 170 -19.97 -6.65 5.98
N HIS A 171 -20.96 -7.37 6.55
CA HIS A 171 -20.79 -8.78 6.89
C HIS A 171 -20.45 -9.64 5.68
N ARG A 172 -21.09 -9.40 4.52
CA ARG A 172 -20.80 -10.13 3.29
C ARG A 172 -19.36 -9.90 2.85
N GLU A 173 -18.93 -8.63 2.71
CA GLU A 173 -17.59 -8.27 2.26
C GLU A 173 -16.51 -8.73 3.25
N PHE A 174 -16.79 -8.62 4.55
CA PHE A 174 -15.85 -9.05 5.59
C PHE A 174 -15.66 -10.58 5.58
N LYS A 175 -16.76 -11.33 5.45
CA LYS A 175 -16.73 -12.79 5.33
C LYS A 175 -16.03 -13.25 4.04
N GLU A 176 -16.24 -12.58 2.93
CA GLU A 176 -15.58 -12.90 1.67
C GLU A 176 -14.05 -12.71 1.76
N LYS A 177 -13.60 -11.72 2.52
CA LYS A 177 -12.17 -11.38 2.63
C LYS A 177 -11.43 -12.17 3.70
N TYR A 178 -12.07 -12.46 4.83
CA TYR A 178 -11.42 -13.05 6.01
C TYR A 178 -11.96 -14.42 6.43
N GLY A 179 -13.02 -14.91 5.83
CA GLY A 179 -13.64 -16.22 6.11
C GLY A 179 -14.79 -16.14 7.06
#